data_e65b1bd8fed8a4b139ed62c99efa4496
#
_entry.id   e65b1bd8fed8a4b139ed62c99efa4496
#
_cell.length_a   1.000
_cell.length_b   1.000
_cell.length_c   1.000
_cell.angle_alpha   90.00
_cell.angle_beta   90.00
_cell.angle_gamma   90.00
#
_symmetry.space_group_name_H-M   'P 1'
#
loop_
_entity.id
_entity.type
_entity.pdbx_description
1 polymer ?
#
loop_
_entity_poly.entity_id
_entity_poly.type
_entity_poly.pdbx_seq_one_letter_code
_entity_poly.pdbx_strand_id
1 'polypeptide(L)'
;ALDVLRAMAREPESVAAFDAELAARLGRHDLFDRHVERVRGLIGRAASDPAAAPAIARRLVEAMALAQQGAVLLEHAPAAVAEAFCLARLGDDRSAEYGALPDGVDVAALVARA
;
A
#
# COMPACT_ATOMS: atom_id res chain seq x y z
N ALA A 1 3.07 -2.58 -16.90
CA ALA A 1 2.31 -1.71 -15.97
C ALA A 1 1.02 -1.19 -16.59
N LEU A 2 1.03 -0.84 -17.88
CA LEU A 2 -0.21 -0.39 -18.54
C LEU A 2 -1.26 -1.49 -18.60
N ASP A 3 -0.85 -2.74 -18.59
CA ASP A 3 -1.80 -3.87 -18.61
C ASP A 3 -2.70 -3.85 -17.36
N VAL A 4 -2.17 -3.42 -16.22
CA VAL A 4 -2.97 -3.31 -15.00
C VAL A 4 -4.08 -2.29 -15.19
N LEU A 5 -3.76 -1.13 -15.76
CA LEU A 5 -4.77 -0.09 -15.98
C LEU A 5 -5.84 -0.53 -16.96
N ARG A 6 -5.45 -1.27 -18.01
CA ARG A 6 -6.41 -1.80 -18.99
C ARG A 6 -7.32 -2.84 -18.35
N ALA A 7 -6.75 -3.72 -17.53
CA ALA A 7 -7.54 -4.72 -16.82
C ALA A 7 -8.53 -4.07 -15.86
N MET A 8 -8.09 -3.04 -15.14
CA MET A 8 -8.97 -2.32 -14.22
C MET A 8 -10.14 -1.64 -14.93
N ALA A 9 -9.88 -1.09 -16.12
CA ALA A 9 -10.93 -0.44 -16.90
C ALA A 9 -11.95 -1.44 -17.42
N ARG A 10 -11.51 -2.67 -17.74
CA ARG A 10 -12.40 -3.72 -18.26
C ARG A 10 -13.15 -4.45 -17.17
N GLU A 11 -12.62 -4.47 -15.95
CA GLU A 11 -13.20 -5.23 -14.85
C GLU A 11 -13.33 -4.34 -13.60
N PRO A 12 -14.25 -3.36 -13.63
CA PRO A 12 -14.40 -2.45 -12.50
C PRO A 12 -14.83 -3.16 -11.22
N GLU A 13 -15.52 -4.29 -11.31
CA GLU A 13 -15.89 -5.05 -10.12
C GLU A 13 -14.66 -5.66 -9.42
N SER A 14 -13.60 -5.98 -10.15
CA SER A 14 -12.37 -6.47 -9.54
C SER A 14 -11.67 -5.37 -8.73
N VAL A 15 -11.71 -4.13 -9.23
CA VAL A 15 -11.18 -2.99 -8.51
C VAL A 15 -11.98 -2.75 -7.24
N ALA A 16 -13.30 -2.82 -7.33
CA ALA A 16 -14.17 -2.65 -6.17
C ALA A 16 -13.94 -3.74 -5.12
N ALA A 17 -13.74 -4.99 -5.55
CA ALA A 17 -13.45 -6.08 -4.64
C ALA A 17 -12.11 -5.88 -3.92
N PHE A 18 -11.08 -5.44 -4.64
CA PHE A 18 -9.78 -5.15 -4.05
C PHE A 18 -9.91 -4.02 -3.03
N ASP A 19 -10.60 -2.94 -3.39
CA ASP A 19 -10.82 -1.82 -2.48
C ASP A 19 -11.58 -2.26 -1.23
N ALA A 20 -12.59 -3.12 -1.39
CA ALA A 20 -13.37 -3.61 -0.26
C ALA A 20 -12.52 -4.43 0.71
N GLU A 21 -11.57 -5.23 0.20
CA GLU A 21 -10.65 -5.96 1.07
C GLU A 21 -9.76 -5.03 1.88
N LEU A 22 -9.26 -3.96 1.27
CA LEU A 22 -8.48 -2.97 1.99
C LEU A 22 -9.35 -2.22 2.99
N ALA A 23 -10.57 -1.85 2.59
CA ALA A 23 -11.48 -1.12 3.45
C ALA A 23 -11.84 -1.88 4.72
N ALA A 24 -11.90 -3.21 4.64
CA ALA A 24 -12.19 -4.04 5.80
C ALA A 24 -11.11 -3.95 6.89
N ARG A 25 -9.91 -3.48 6.54
CA ARG A 25 -8.79 -3.33 7.50
C ARG A 25 -8.53 -1.88 7.87
N LEU A 26 -9.32 -0.94 7.37
CA LEU A 26 -9.17 0.45 7.76
C LEU A 26 -9.43 0.63 9.26
N GLY A 27 -8.72 1.59 9.84
CA GLY A 27 -8.83 1.86 11.27
C GLY A 27 -7.87 1.07 12.13
N ARG A 28 -7.11 0.14 11.56
CA ARG A 28 -6.15 -0.67 12.32
C ARG A 28 -4.78 -0.03 12.43
N HIS A 29 -4.39 0.81 11.47
CA HIS A 29 -3.11 1.53 11.51
C HIS A 29 -3.19 2.76 10.62
N ASP A 30 -2.76 3.92 11.15
CA ASP A 30 -2.85 5.19 10.42
C ASP A 30 -2.06 5.18 9.11
N LEU A 31 -0.88 4.61 9.09
CA LEU A 31 -0.07 4.58 7.88
C LEU A 31 -0.68 3.68 6.82
N PHE A 32 -1.32 2.59 7.23
CA PHE A 32 -2.06 1.75 6.30
C PHE A 32 -3.24 2.53 5.71
N ASP A 33 -3.98 3.24 6.55
CA ASP A 33 -5.13 4.03 6.10
C ASP A 33 -4.71 5.09 5.09
N ARG A 34 -3.63 5.81 5.35
CA ARG A 34 -3.09 6.79 4.41
C ARG A 34 -2.65 6.15 3.11
N HIS A 35 -2.04 4.97 3.20
CA HIS A 35 -1.60 4.26 2.01
C HIS A 35 -2.79 3.82 1.14
N VAL A 36 -3.88 3.39 1.75
CA VAL A 36 -5.11 3.06 1.02
C VAL A 36 -5.62 4.29 0.27
N GLU A 37 -5.62 5.45 0.92
CA GLU A 37 -6.02 6.70 0.26
C GLU A 37 -5.09 7.04 -0.90
N ARG A 38 -3.80 6.78 -0.75
CA ARG A 38 -2.83 6.99 -1.83
C ARG A 38 -3.14 6.08 -3.02
N VAL A 39 -3.45 4.81 -2.77
CA VAL A 39 -3.83 3.88 -3.83
C VAL A 39 -5.08 4.38 -4.56
N ARG A 40 -6.09 4.79 -3.81
CA ARG A 40 -7.33 5.33 -4.39
C ARG A 40 -7.07 6.58 -5.22
N GLY A 41 -6.19 7.46 -4.75
CA GLY A 41 -5.81 8.66 -5.49
C GLY A 41 -5.09 8.34 -6.78
N LEU A 42 -4.19 7.36 -6.79
CA LEU A 42 -3.49 6.93 -7.99
C LEU A 42 -4.45 6.36 -9.02
N ILE A 43 -5.41 5.54 -8.58
CA ILE A 43 -6.44 4.99 -9.47
C ILE A 43 -7.23 6.13 -10.13
N GLY A 44 -7.66 7.10 -9.32
CA GLY A 44 -8.42 8.24 -9.83
C GLY A 44 -7.63 9.08 -10.82
N ARG A 45 -6.36 9.33 -10.54
CA ARG A 45 -5.50 10.11 -11.44
C ARG A 45 -5.22 9.38 -12.74
N ALA A 46 -5.03 8.06 -12.69
CA ALA A 46 -4.84 7.28 -13.90
C ALA A 46 -6.06 7.34 -14.80
N ALA A 47 -7.26 7.34 -14.21
CA ALA A 47 -8.50 7.42 -14.97
C ALA A 47 -8.73 8.81 -15.57
N SER A 48 -8.30 9.88 -14.87
CA SER A 48 -8.59 11.26 -15.30
C SER A 48 -7.49 11.90 -16.13
N ASP A 49 -6.28 11.33 -16.16
CA ASP A 49 -5.14 11.91 -16.89
C ASP A 49 -4.42 10.82 -17.68
N PRO A 50 -4.91 10.50 -18.88
CA PRO A 50 -4.29 9.46 -19.72
C PRO A 50 -2.84 9.75 -20.10
N ALA A 51 -2.45 11.02 -20.19
CA ALA A 51 -1.08 11.36 -20.54
C ALA A 51 -0.08 10.94 -19.47
N ALA A 52 -0.48 10.95 -18.20
CA ALA A 52 0.36 10.55 -17.08
C ALA A 52 0.25 9.05 -16.77
N ALA A 53 -0.62 8.32 -17.46
CA ALA A 53 -0.93 6.93 -17.14
C ALA A 53 0.28 6.01 -17.05
N PRO A 54 1.29 6.07 -17.95
CA PRO A 54 2.44 5.14 -17.82
C PRO A 54 3.20 5.30 -16.52
N ALA A 55 3.45 6.52 -16.07
CA ALA A 55 4.16 6.77 -14.82
C ALA A 55 3.30 6.38 -13.62
N ILE A 56 2.00 6.69 -13.68
CA ILE A 56 1.07 6.35 -12.61
C ILE A 56 0.93 4.83 -12.49
N ALA A 57 0.88 4.11 -13.62
CA ALA A 57 0.71 2.66 -13.61
C ALA A 57 1.80 1.96 -12.80
N ARG A 58 3.05 2.39 -12.96
CA ARG A 58 4.16 1.80 -12.22
C ARG A 58 4.01 2.02 -10.72
N ARG A 59 3.72 3.26 -10.33
CA ARG A 59 3.51 3.60 -8.92
C ARG A 59 2.31 2.87 -8.34
N LEU A 60 1.26 2.73 -9.13
CA LEU A 60 0.04 2.06 -8.71
C LEU A 60 0.30 0.59 -8.43
N VAL A 61 1.02 -0.12 -9.31
CA VAL A 61 1.34 -1.52 -9.10
C VAL A 61 2.11 -1.71 -7.79
N GLU A 62 3.12 -0.88 -7.55
CA GLU A 62 3.89 -0.95 -6.32
C GLU A 62 3.03 -0.66 -5.09
N ALA A 63 2.21 0.38 -5.18
CA ALA A 63 1.35 0.79 -4.07
C ALA A 63 0.29 -0.27 -3.75
N MET A 64 -0.28 -0.90 -4.76
CA MET A 64 -1.24 -1.98 -4.57
C MET A 64 -0.62 -3.20 -3.92
N ALA A 65 0.61 -3.56 -4.33
CA ALA A 65 1.32 -4.69 -3.73
C ALA A 65 1.60 -4.44 -2.25
N LEU A 66 2.05 -3.23 -1.90
CA LEU A 66 2.29 -2.88 -0.50
C LEU A 66 0.99 -2.85 0.31
N ALA A 67 -0.09 -2.36 -0.28
CA ALA A 67 -1.38 -2.34 0.40
C ALA A 67 -1.85 -3.75 0.71
N GLN A 68 -1.70 -4.66 -0.23
CA GLN A 68 -2.12 -6.05 -0.03
C GLN A 68 -1.27 -6.73 1.03
N GLN A 69 0.05 -6.52 1.02
CA GLN A 69 0.92 -7.06 2.05
C GLN A 69 0.55 -6.51 3.43
N GLY A 70 0.29 -5.21 3.52
CA GLY A 70 -0.14 -4.59 4.76
C GLY A 70 -1.45 -5.16 5.28
N ALA A 71 -2.41 -5.35 4.40
CA ALA A 71 -3.71 -5.92 4.76
C ALA A 71 -3.56 -7.33 5.33
N VAL A 72 -2.74 -8.17 4.69
CA VAL A 72 -2.50 -9.53 5.16
C VAL A 72 -1.82 -9.54 6.52
N LEU A 73 -0.82 -8.68 6.71
CA LEU A 73 -0.10 -8.61 7.98
C LEU A 73 -0.98 -8.08 9.11
N LEU A 74 -1.80 -7.07 8.83
CA LEU A 74 -2.72 -6.54 9.85
C LEU A 74 -3.76 -7.58 10.26
N GLU A 75 -4.13 -8.48 9.36
CA GLU A 75 -5.11 -9.52 9.65
C GLU A 75 -4.50 -10.72 10.38
N HIS A 76 -3.30 -11.15 9.97
CA HIS A 76 -2.76 -12.45 10.36
C HIS A 76 -1.48 -12.42 11.16
N ALA A 77 -0.69 -11.34 11.11
CA ALA A 77 0.60 -11.29 11.77
C ALA A 77 0.47 -10.75 13.20
N PRO A 78 1.47 -11.02 14.07
CA PRO A 78 1.54 -10.33 15.36
C PRO A 78 1.59 -8.83 15.19
N ALA A 79 1.04 -8.11 16.17
CA ALA A 79 0.91 -6.64 16.09
C ALA A 79 2.25 -5.95 15.83
N ALA A 80 3.34 -6.39 16.48
CA ALA A 80 4.66 -5.78 16.30
C ALA A 80 5.18 -5.93 14.87
N VAL A 81 4.89 -7.05 14.22
CA VAL A 81 5.31 -7.29 12.83
C VAL A 81 4.54 -6.39 11.88
N ALA A 82 3.21 -6.31 12.05
CA ALA A 82 2.38 -5.46 11.21
C ALA A 82 2.77 -3.99 11.40
N GLU A 83 3.02 -3.55 12.61
CA GLU A 83 3.45 -2.18 12.88
C GLU A 83 4.80 -1.88 12.25
N ALA A 84 5.78 -2.77 12.39
CA ALA A 84 7.10 -2.57 11.80
C ALA A 84 6.99 -2.46 10.27
N PHE A 85 6.17 -3.28 9.63
CA PHE A 85 5.94 -3.21 8.20
C PHE A 85 5.37 -1.85 7.81
N CYS A 86 4.33 -1.40 8.50
CA CYS A 86 3.69 -0.13 8.19
C CYS A 86 4.67 1.03 8.33
N LEU A 87 5.44 1.05 9.39
CA LEU A 87 6.42 2.12 9.61
C LEU A 87 7.53 2.10 8.56
N ALA A 88 8.04 0.92 8.23
CA ALA A 88 9.18 0.80 7.31
C ALA A 88 8.77 0.94 5.85
N ARG A 89 7.59 0.46 5.46
CA ARG A 89 7.21 0.34 4.06
C ARG A 89 6.09 1.29 3.64
N LEU A 90 5.26 1.75 4.55
CA LEU A 90 4.12 2.60 4.25
C LEU A 90 4.29 4.03 4.76
N GLY A 91 5.43 4.37 5.34
CA GLY A 91 5.71 5.72 5.79
C GLY A 91 5.87 6.69 4.62
N ASP A 92 5.49 7.94 4.84
CA ASP A 92 5.50 8.97 3.80
C ASP A 92 6.89 9.28 3.25
N ASP A 93 7.92 9.12 4.08
CA ASP A 93 9.30 9.46 3.74
C ASP A 93 10.14 8.24 3.35
N ARG A 94 9.53 7.08 3.16
CA ARG A 94 10.27 5.86 2.92
C ARG A 94 11.17 5.92 1.68
N SER A 95 10.76 6.67 0.68
CA SER A 95 11.53 6.78 -0.56
C SER A 95 12.78 7.63 -0.41
N ALA A 96 12.82 8.51 0.58
CA ALA A 96 13.97 9.35 0.89
C ALA A 96 14.90 8.70 1.91
N GLU A 97 14.49 7.59 2.51
CA GLU A 97 15.14 6.99 3.66
C GLU A 97 15.75 5.62 3.33
N TYR A 98 16.54 5.58 2.27
CA TYR A 98 17.18 4.32 1.87
C TYR A 98 18.00 3.73 3.01
N GLY A 99 17.60 2.53 3.44
CA GLY A 99 18.30 1.80 4.47
C GLY A 99 18.08 2.30 5.89
N ALA A 100 17.38 3.41 6.07
CA ALA A 100 17.05 3.93 7.38
C ALA A 100 15.65 3.46 7.79
N LEU A 101 15.47 3.23 9.08
CA LEU A 101 14.17 2.90 9.64
C LEU A 101 13.50 4.15 10.17
N PRO A 102 12.19 4.34 9.94
CA PRO A 102 11.47 5.45 10.54
C PRO A 102 11.49 5.38 12.06
N ASP A 103 11.36 6.55 12.70
CA ASP A 103 11.22 6.61 14.14
C ASP A 103 9.98 5.81 14.57
N GLY A 104 10.09 5.14 15.70
CA GLY A 104 8.99 4.35 16.24
C GLY A 104 9.01 2.89 15.87
N VAL A 105 9.94 2.46 15.00
CA VAL A 105 10.10 1.05 14.72
C VAL A 105 10.65 0.32 15.93
N ASP A 106 10.02 -0.77 16.31
CA ASP A 106 10.50 -1.62 17.40
C ASP A 106 11.58 -2.55 16.88
N VAL A 107 12.83 -2.12 17.02
CA VAL A 107 13.99 -2.87 16.54
C VAL A 107 14.11 -4.21 17.23
N ALA A 108 13.80 -4.27 18.53
CA ALA A 108 13.86 -5.53 19.26
C ALA A 108 12.88 -6.56 18.72
N ALA A 109 11.67 -6.13 18.37
CA ALA A 109 10.68 -7.02 17.76
C ALA A 109 11.12 -7.48 16.38
N LEU A 110 11.76 -6.60 15.58
CA LEU A 110 12.28 -6.98 14.28
C LEU A 110 13.38 -8.03 14.40
N VAL A 111 14.30 -7.85 15.32
CA VAL A 111 15.39 -8.81 15.56
C VAL A 111 14.84 -10.15 16.00
N ALA A 112 13.85 -10.16 16.89
CA ALA A 112 13.24 -11.39 17.37
C ALA A 112 12.54 -12.17 16.25
N ARG A 113 12.12 -11.49 15.17
CA ARG A 113 11.43 -12.10 14.03
C ARG A 113 12.37 -12.47 12.89
N ALA A 114 13.57 -11.97 12.92
CA ALA A 114 14.55 -12.29 11.90
C ALA A 114 15.09 -13.71 12.13
#